data_58f60083fd9bc8116dfc807813302e69
#
_entry.id   58f60083fd9bc8116dfc807813302e69
#
_cell.length_a   1.000
_cell.length_b   1.000
_cell.length_c   1.000
_cell.angle_alpha   90.00
_cell.angle_beta   90.00
_cell.angle_gamma   90.00
#
_symmetry.space_group_name_H-M   'P 1'
#
loop_
_entity.id
_entity.type
_entity.pdbx_description
1 polymer ?
#
loop_
_entity_poly.entity_id
_entity_poly.type
_entity_poly.pdbx_seq_one_letter_code
_entity_poly.pdbx_strand_id
1 'polypeptide(L)'
;MKSFLPFLAVVFLVATVVLPIARPALSAAPKATADALKQLEAEFMKAAADHGSQGYMSYYADDSVEVPNGAPLTQGKSNIAKGMGFLDDKNNRLIWTPVGADISSSGDLGYTYGNYEFHSKNNGGKDTIEYGKYTSIWKRQKDGSWKVVLDMGNSSPNPK
;
A
#
# COMPACT_ATOMS: atom_id res chain seq x y z
N MET A 1 -49.02 79.79 -5.14
CA MET A 1 -48.47 79.02 -3.98
C MET A 1 -48.46 77.55 -4.37
N LYS A 2 -47.29 76.98 -4.69
CA LYS A 2 -47.15 75.53 -5.05
C LYS A 2 -46.60 74.80 -3.84
N SER A 3 -47.38 73.89 -3.28
CA SER A 3 -47.04 73.06 -2.15
C SER A 3 -46.17 71.89 -2.60
N PHE A 4 -44.95 71.79 -2.07
CA PHE A 4 -44.04 70.62 -2.26
C PHE A 4 -44.27 69.65 -1.10
N LEU A 5 -44.73 68.42 -1.41
CA LEU A 5 -44.69 67.31 -0.46
C LEU A 5 -43.31 66.60 -0.57
N PRO A 6 -42.64 66.29 0.56
CA PRO A 6 -41.45 65.50 0.53
C PRO A 6 -41.77 63.99 0.40
N PHE A 7 -41.13 63.32 -0.56
CA PHE A 7 -41.15 61.89 -0.77
C PHE A 7 -40.24 61.19 0.28
N LEU A 8 -40.87 60.46 1.18
CA LEU A 8 -40.15 59.68 2.19
C LEU A 8 -39.71 58.35 1.57
N ALA A 9 -38.40 58.19 1.27
CA ALA A 9 -37.86 56.95 0.78
C ALA A 9 -37.62 55.98 1.98
N VAL A 10 -38.42 54.92 2.03
CA VAL A 10 -38.21 53.79 2.97
C VAL A 10 -37.17 52.85 2.41
N VAL A 11 -36.00 52.83 2.99
CA VAL A 11 -34.92 51.87 2.65
C VAL A 11 -35.17 50.58 3.45
N PHE A 12 -35.59 49.52 2.74
CA PHE A 12 -35.63 48.18 3.32
C PHE A 12 -34.22 47.57 3.36
N LEU A 13 -33.67 47.45 4.56
CA LEU A 13 -32.42 46.72 4.81
C LEU A 13 -32.76 45.22 4.85
N VAL A 14 -32.46 44.51 3.77
CA VAL A 14 -32.57 43.04 3.74
C VAL A 14 -31.33 42.45 4.38
N ALA A 15 -31.44 42.03 5.63
CA ALA A 15 -30.36 41.29 6.31
C ALA A 15 -30.35 39.85 5.81
N THR A 16 -29.37 39.50 4.96
CA THR A 16 -29.16 38.12 4.53
C THR A 16 -28.51 37.34 5.67
N VAL A 17 -29.25 36.48 6.33
CA VAL A 17 -28.72 35.54 7.32
C VAL A 17 -28.01 34.40 6.58
N VAL A 18 -26.68 34.42 6.53
CA VAL A 18 -25.86 33.30 6.03
C VAL A 18 -25.78 32.26 7.13
N LEU A 19 -26.58 31.22 7.05
CA LEU A 19 -26.46 30.05 7.91
C LEU A 19 -25.20 29.26 7.54
N PRO A 20 -24.33 28.91 8.51
CA PRO A 20 -23.19 28.06 8.24
C PRO A 20 -23.68 26.67 7.82
N ILE A 21 -23.39 26.27 6.59
CA ILE A 21 -23.62 24.88 6.13
C ILE A 21 -22.60 24.00 6.90
N ALA A 22 -23.10 23.28 7.89
CA ALA A 22 -22.30 22.26 8.59
C ALA A 22 -21.88 21.21 7.57
N ARG A 23 -20.59 21.15 7.23
CA ARG A 23 -20.04 20.05 6.43
C ARG A 23 -20.19 18.77 7.26
N PRO A 24 -20.78 17.69 6.71
CA PRO A 24 -20.78 16.41 7.39
C PRO A 24 -19.33 16.04 7.65
N ALA A 25 -18.99 15.73 8.92
CA ALA A 25 -17.70 15.17 9.26
C ALA A 25 -17.52 13.90 8.43
N LEU A 26 -16.52 13.84 7.54
CA LEU A 26 -16.15 12.58 6.90
C LEU A 26 -15.89 11.58 8.03
N SER A 27 -16.68 10.52 8.06
CA SER A 27 -16.42 9.40 8.97
C SER A 27 -14.97 8.96 8.74
N ALA A 28 -14.15 9.01 9.79
CA ALA A 28 -12.78 8.53 9.68
C ALA A 28 -12.82 7.08 9.20
N ALA A 29 -12.10 6.77 8.12
CA ALA A 29 -11.99 5.40 7.64
C ALA A 29 -11.54 4.49 8.80
N PRO A 30 -12.03 3.23 8.87
CA PRO A 30 -11.64 2.30 9.92
C PRO A 30 -10.12 2.29 10.07
N LYS A 31 -9.65 2.34 11.33
CA LYS A 31 -8.22 2.31 11.62
C LYS A 31 -7.69 0.94 11.17
N ALA A 32 -6.67 0.94 10.30
CA ALA A 32 -6.02 -0.29 9.90
C ALA A 32 -5.44 -1.02 11.12
N THR A 33 -5.43 -2.35 11.09
CA THR A 33 -4.93 -3.20 12.19
C THR A 33 -3.77 -4.07 11.70
N ALA A 34 -2.96 -4.57 12.62
CA ALA A 34 -1.90 -5.53 12.29
C ALA A 34 -2.44 -6.77 11.57
N ASP A 35 -3.63 -7.25 11.97
CA ASP A 35 -4.26 -8.40 11.31
C ASP A 35 -4.74 -8.06 9.89
N ALA A 36 -5.19 -6.85 9.65
CA ALA A 36 -5.52 -6.39 8.30
C ALA A 36 -4.28 -6.34 7.39
N LEU A 37 -3.10 -5.97 7.91
CA LEU A 37 -1.86 -6.05 7.13
C LEU A 37 -1.43 -7.49 6.84
N LYS A 38 -1.59 -8.42 7.79
CA LYS A 38 -1.31 -9.84 7.52
C LYS A 38 -2.25 -10.42 6.46
N GLN A 39 -3.51 -10.01 6.47
CA GLN A 39 -4.46 -10.40 5.42
C GLN A 39 -4.06 -9.82 4.07
N LEU A 40 -3.62 -8.56 4.03
CA LEU A 40 -3.11 -7.92 2.82
C LEU A 40 -1.89 -8.63 2.24
N GLU A 41 -1.01 -9.19 3.09
CA GLU A 41 0.10 -10.06 2.64
C GLU A 41 -0.40 -11.33 1.95
N ALA A 42 -1.47 -11.94 2.45
CA ALA A 42 -2.06 -13.12 1.81
C ALA A 42 -2.69 -12.78 0.45
N GLU A 43 -3.33 -11.63 0.34
CA GLU A 43 -3.87 -11.11 -0.92
C GLU A 43 -2.74 -10.78 -1.93
N PHE A 44 -1.66 -10.17 -1.43
CA PHE A 44 -0.46 -9.88 -2.21
C PHE A 44 0.18 -11.17 -2.76
N MET A 45 0.40 -12.17 -1.89
CA MET A 45 0.91 -13.48 -2.31
C MET A 45 0.01 -14.14 -3.36
N LYS A 46 -1.30 -14.08 -3.16
CA LYS A 46 -2.25 -14.62 -4.13
C LYS A 46 -2.15 -13.90 -5.48
N ALA A 47 -2.08 -12.58 -5.49
CA ALA A 47 -1.93 -11.81 -6.72
C ALA A 47 -0.63 -12.14 -7.47
N ALA A 48 0.48 -12.31 -6.75
CA ALA A 48 1.74 -12.76 -7.33
C ALA A 48 1.63 -14.18 -7.91
N ALA A 49 0.96 -15.11 -7.22
CA ALA A 49 0.75 -16.47 -7.71
C ALA A 49 -0.15 -16.52 -8.95
N ASP A 50 -1.20 -15.69 -9.01
CA ASP A 50 -2.18 -15.68 -10.10
C ASP A 50 -1.67 -14.93 -11.35
N HIS A 51 -0.86 -13.87 -11.15
CA HIS A 51 -0.51 -12.91 -12.20
C HIS A 51 1.00 -12.62 -12.30
N GLY A 52 1.86 -13.45 -11.66
CA GLY A 52 3.31 -13.33 -11.74
C GLY A 52 3.83 -11.97 -11.30
N SER A 53 4.81 -11.46 -12.05
CA SER A 53 5.45 -10.15 -11.79
C SER A 53 4.45 -9.00 -11.82
N GLN A 54 3.44 -9.02 -12.66
CA GLN A 54 2.40 -8.00 -12.72
C GLN A 54 1.59 -7.95 -11.41
N GLY A 55 1.15 -9.12 -10.92
CA GLY A 55 0.43 -9.24 -9.65
C GLY A 55 1.27 -8.77 -8.47
N TYR A 56 2.52 -9.22 -8.42
CA TYR A 56 3.49 -8.80 -7.40
C TYR A 56 3.65 -7.27 -7.39
N MET A 57 3.96 -6.67 -8.52
CA MET A 57 4.20 -5.23 -8.63
C MET A 57 2.93 -4.39 -8.42
N SER A 58 1.74 -4.97 -8.47
CA SER A 58 0.49 -4.23 -8.21
C SER A 58 0.39 -3.71 -6.77
N TYR A 59 1.11 -4.32 -5.83
CA TYR A 59 1.16 -3.92 -4.43
C TYR A 59 2.25 -2.88 -4.11
N TYR A 60 3.16 -2.59 -5.01
CA TYR A 60 4.25 -1.63 -4.81
C TYR A 60 3.81 -0.20 -5.12
N ALA A 61 4.28 0.75 -4.31
CA ALA A 61 4.19 2.18 -4.59
C ALA A 61 5.17 2.57 -5.71
N ASP A 62 4.92 3.66 -6.43
CA ASP A 62 5.76 4.09 -7.55
C ASP A 62 7.17 4.47 -7.11
N ASP A 63 7.33 4.99 -5.88
CA ASP A 63 8.59 5.41 -5.25
C ASP A 63 9.21 4.34 -4.33
N SER A 64 8.73 3.10 -4.38
CA SER A 64 9.18 2.00 -3.54
C SER A 64 10.68 1.70 -3.67
N VAL A 65 11.24 1.10 -2.62
CA VAL A 65 12.63 0.66 -2.55
C VAL A 65 12.67 -0.84 -2.29
N GLU A 66 13.48 -1.54 -3.06
CA GLU A 66 13.85 -2.95 -2.83
C GLU A 66 15.25 -3.02 -2.24
N VAL A 67 15.41 -3.82 -1.18
CA VAL A 67 16.68 -4.08 -0.49
C VAL A 67 17.03 -5.56 -0.68
N PRO A 68 17.51 -5.95 -1.87
CA PRO A 68 17.74 -7.35 -2.18
C PRO A 68 18.96 -7.93 -1.45
N ASN A 69 18.93 -9.23 -1.15
CA ASN A 69 20.08 -9.93 -0.57
C ASN A 69 21.24 -9.96 -1.55
N GLY A 70 22.41 -9.46 -1.12
CA GLY A 70 23.66 -9.55 -1.89
C GLY A 70 23.71 -8.70 -3.16
N ALA A 71 22.78 -7.75 -3.35
CA ALA A 71 22.73 -6.85 -4.50
C ALA A 71 22.51 -5.39 -4.08
N PRO A 72 22.82 -4.41 -4.95
CA PRO A 72 22.55 -3.00 -4.68
C PRO A 72 21.07 -2.69 -4.50
N LEU A 73 20.75 -1.63 -3.77
CA LEU A 73 19.40 -1.10 -3.64
C LEU A 73 18.80 -0.79 -5.02
N THR A 74 17.52 -1.12 -5.16
CA THR A 74 16.75 -0.76 -6.36
C THR A 74 15.63 0.20 -5.94
N GLN A 75 15.59 1.37 -6.56
CA GLN A 75 14.58 2.39 -6.27
C GLN A 75 13.64 2.59 -7.46
N GLY A 76 12.36 2.72 -7.14
CA GLY A 76 11.27 2.96 -8.07
C GLY A 76 10.68 1.66 -8.65
N LYS A 77 9.36 1.56 -8.59
CA LYS A 77 8.57 0.40 -9.03
C LYS A 77 8.98 -0.12 -10.42
N SER A 78 9.18 0.79 -11.39
CA SER A 78 9.56 0.40 -12.76
C SER A 78 10.94 -0.25 -12.85
N ASN A 79 11.87 0.10 -11.95
CA ASN A 79 13.20 -0.51 -11.91
C ASN A 79 13.14 -1.87 -11.17
N ILE A 80 12.39 -1.94 -10.08
CA ILE A 80 12.16 -3.18 -9.34
C ILE A 80 11.53 -4.24 -10.25
N ALA A 81 10.51 -3.85 -11.03
CA ALA A 81 9.81 -4.73 -11.96
C ALA A 81 10.75 -5.46 -12.95
N LYS A 82 11.86 -4.84 -13.36
CA LYS A 82 12.86 -5.46 -14.27
C LYS A 82 13.50 -6.70 -13.65
N GLY A 83 13.59 -6.78 -12.33
CA GLY A 83 14.13 -7.93 -11.59
C GLY A 83 13.10 -9.03 -11.28
N MET A 84 11.80 -8.76 -11.47
CA MET A 84 10.73 -9.65 -11.00
C MET A 84 10.28 -10.68 -12.05
N GLY A 85 10.90 -10.72 -13.23
CA GLY A 85 10.51 -11.64 -14.31
C GLY A 85 10.61 -13.14 -13.95
N PHE A 86 11.36 -13.50 -12.91
CA PHE A 86 11.41 -14.87 -12.41
C PHE A 86 10.04 -15.38 -11.89
N LEU A 87 9.15 -14.47 -11.49
CA LEU A 87 7.79 -14.81 -11.05
C LEU A 87 6.87 -15.24 -12.21
N ASP A 88 7.25 -14.95 -13.45
CA ASP A 88 6.49 -15.32 -14.64
C ASP A 88 6.84 -16.73 -15.15
N ASP A 89 7.91 -17.34 -14.62
CA ASP A 89 8.28 -18.73 -14.92
C ASP A 89 7.39 -19.69 -14.10
N LYS A 90 6.67 -20.57 -14.80
CA LYS A 90 5.77 -21.58 -14.20
C LYS A 90 6.49 -22.62 -13.32
N ASN A 91 7.80 -22.74 -13.44
CA ASN A 91 8.61 -23.60 -12.58
C ASN A 91 8.95 -22.93 -11.24
N ASN A 92 8.74 -21.62 -11.14
CA ASN A 92 9.05 -20.83 -9.96
C ASN A 92 7.78 -20.56 -9.14
N ARG A 93 7.93 -20.65 -7.83
CA ARG A 93 6.86 -20.33 -6.90
C ARG A 93 7.45 -19.66 -5.65
N LEU A 94 7.09 -18.41 -5.41
CA LEU A 94 7.43 -17.69 -4.20
C LEU A 94 6.23 -17.73 -3.25
N ILE A 95 6.44 -18.24 -2.05
CA ILE A 95 5.43 -18.33 -0.99
C ILE A 95 6.00 -17.63 0.23
N TRP A 96 5.20 -16.80 0.89
CA TRP A 96 5.61 -16.19 2.15
C TRP A 96 4.50 -16.22 3.17
N THR A 97 4.91 -16.29 4.44
CA THR A 97 3.99 -16.36 5.58
C THR A 97 4.34 -15.27 6.58
N PRO A 98 3.45 -14.30 6.81
CA PRO A 98 3.67 -13.27 7.82
C PRO A 98 3.66 -13.89 9.23
N VAL A 99 4.71 -13.65 9.99
CA VAL A 99 4.83 -14.03 11.40
C VAL A 99 4.29 -12.91 12.29
N GLY A 100 4.56 -11.66 11.92
CA GLY A 100 4.11 -10.51 12.68
C GLY A 100 3.85 -9.29 11.81
N ALA A 101 3.11 -8.36 12.38
CA ALA A 101 2.81 -7.05 11.81
C ALA A 101 2.58 -6.03 12.92
N ASP A 102 2.80 -4.76 12.61
CA ASP A 102 2.42 -3.65 13.46
C ASP A 102 2.09 -2.41 12.62
N ILE A 103 1.35 -1.46 13.22
CA ILE A 103 0.91 -0.23 12.57
C ILE A 103 1.20 0.96 13.47
N SER A 104 1.68 2.04 12.87
CA SER A 104 1.88 3.33 13.53
C SER A 104 0.61 3.85 14.20
N SER A 105 0.74 4.62 15.26
CA SER A 105 -0.41 5.23 15.96
C SER A 105 -1.23 6.16 15.06
N SER A 106 -0.61 6.76 14.02
CA SER A 106 -1.29 7.55 12.97
C SER A 106 -2.13 6.70 12.03
N GLY A 107 -1.85 5.40 11.90
CA GLY A 107 -2.61 4.46 11.06
C GLY A 107 -2.34 4.60 9.57
N ASP A 108 -1.19 5.16 9.18
CA ASP A 108 -0.79 5.43 7.79
C ASP A 108 0.49 4.70 7.37
N LEU A 109 1.24 4.15 8.34
CA LEU A 109 2.43 3.35 8.14
C LEU A 109 2.34 2.07 8.96
N GLY A 110 2.81 0.97 8.40
CA GLY A 110 2.91 -0.30 9.11
C GLY A 110 4.00 -1.17 8.50
N TYR A 111 4.28 -2.28 9.14
CA TYR A 111 5.21 -3.27 8.62
C TYR A 111 4.71 -4.68 8.89
N THR A 112 5.15 -5.58 8.04
CA THR A 112 5.00 -7.02 8.18
C THR A 112 6.37 -7.65 8.14
N TYR A 113 6.51 -8.80 8.76
CA TYR A 113 7.71 -9.63 8.65
C TYR A 113 7.36 -11.10 8.75
N GLY A 114 8.17 -11.94 8.12
CA GLY A 114 7.90 -13.37 8.10
C GLY A 114 8.98 -14.17 7.40
N ASN A 115 8.59 -15.39 7.03
CA ASN A 115 9.44 -16.31 6.31
C ASN A 115 8.96 -16.47 4.88
N TYR A 116 9.87 -16.79 3.96
CA TYR A 116 9.53 -17.17 2.61
C TYR A 116 10.19 -18.48 2.19
N GLU A 117 9.56 -19.12 1.21
CA GLU A 117 10.10 -20.25 0.45
C GLU A 117 10.08 -19.88 -1.03
N PHE A 118 11.20 -20.05 -1.69
CA PHE A 118 11.29 -19.93 -3.14
C PHE A 118 11.53 -21.30 -3.75
N HIS A 119 10.54 -21.84 -4.42
CA HIS A 119 10.59 -23.10 -5.12
C HIS A 119 10.99 -22.84 -6.57
N SER A 120 11.98 -23.58 -7.07
CA SER A 120 12.48 -23.43 -8.44
C SER A 120 13.07 -24.76 -8.95
N LYS A 121 13.52 -24.76 -10.20
CA LYS A 121 14.32 -25.88 -10.74
C LYS A 121 15.76 -25.42 -10.99
N ASN A 122 16.72 -26.23 -10.58
CA ASN A 122 18.12 -25.98 -10.93
C ASN A 122 18.40 -26.30 -12.41
N ASN A 123 19.62 -26.02 -12.88
CA ASN A 123 20.06 -26.25 -14.25
C ASN A 123 19.95 -27.71 -14.72
N GLY A 124 19.83 -28.68 -13.80
CA GLY A 124 19.58 -30.11 -14.09
C GLY A 124 18.11 -30.50 -14.04
N GLY A 125 17.17 -29.54 -13.90
CA GLY A 125 15.73 -29.78 -13.82
C GLY A 125 15.26 -30.34 -12.47
N LYS A 126 16.14 -30.42 -11.46
CA LYS A 126 15.79 -30.89 -10.11
C LYS A 126 15.16 -29.76 -9.31
N ASP A 127 14.09 -30.10 -8.59
CA ASP A 127 13.42 -29.16 -7.68
C ASP A 127 14.34 -28.72 -6.55
N THR A 128 14.33 -27.43 -6.27
CA THR A 128 15.07 -26.77 -5.20
C THR A 128 14.15 -25.87 -4.39
N ILE A 129 14.44 -25.72 -3.10
CA ILE A 129 13.73 -24.79 -2.22
C ILE A 129 14.79 -23.93 -1.52
N GLU A 130 14.67 -22.63 -1.68
CA GLU A 130 15.41 -21.64 -0.92
C GLU A 130 14.51 -21.06 0.17
N TYR A 131 15.03 -20.96 1.38
CA TYR A 131 14.32 -20.37 2.53
C TYR A 131 14.90 -19.00 2.86
N GLY A 132 14.05 -18.14 3.36
CA GLY A 132 14.48 -16.83 3.81
C GLY A 132 13.47 -16.15 4.73
N LYS A 133 13.78 -14.91 5.04
CA LYS A 133 12.94 -14.00 5.83
C LYS A 133 12.79 -12.70 5.08
N TYR A 134 11.66 -12.04 5.32
CA TYR A 134 11.33 -10.77 4.68
C TYR A 134 10.78 -9.77 5.68
N THR A 135 10.82 -8.52 5.29
CA THR A 135 10.11 -7.41 5.92
C THR A 135 9.61 -6.48 4.84
N SER A 136 8.31 -6.21 4.84
CA SER A 136 7.68 -5.22 3.97
C SER A 136 7.19 -4.05 4.80
N ILE A 137 7.55 -2.83 4.42
CA ILE A 137 6.99 -1.60 4.98
C ILE A 137 5.86 -1.14 4.07
N TRP A 138 4.69 -0.99 4.67
CA TRP A 138 3.45 -0.61 4.04
C TRP A 138 3.09 0.83 4.36
N LYS A 139 2.65 1.59 3.37
CA LYS A 139 2.17 2.95 3.55
C LYS A 139 0.80 3.12 2.93
N ARG A 140 -0.09 3.75 3.69
CA ARG A 140 -1.42 4.11 3.21
C ARG A 140 -1.32 5.26 2.22
N GLN A 141 -1.89 5.07 1.05
CA GLN A 141 -1.91 6.06 -0.03
C GLN A 141 -3.06 7.05 0.16
N LYS A 142 -3.06 8.14 -0.62
CA LYS A 142 -4.11 9.17 -0.55
C LYS A 142 -5.51 8.65 -0.91
N ASP A 143 -5.58 7.61 -1.74
CA ASP A 143 -6.82 6.92 -2.13
C ASP A 143 -7.29 5.89 -1.09
N GLY A 144 -6.54 5.72 0.00
CA GLY A 144 -6.82 4.77 1.08
C GLY A 144 -6.24 3.38 0.88
N SER A 145 -5.70 3.05 -0.30
CA SER A 145 -5.02 1.77 -0.54
C SER A 145 -3.70 1.68 0.25
N TRP A 146 -3.28 0.45 0.56
CA TRP A 146 -1.97 0.20 1.15
C TRP A 146 -1.00 -0.29 0.08
N LYS A 147 0.22 0.27 0.07
CA LYS A 147 1.28 -0.13 -0.86
C LYS A 147 2.59 -0.37 -0.12
N VAL A 148 3.35 -1.32 -0.60
CA VAL A 148 4.74 -1.55 -0.18
C VAL A 148 5.58 -0.37 -0.62
N VAL A 149 6.26 0.27 0.31
CA VAL A 149 7.19 1.39 0.06
C VAL A 149 8.65 0.98 0.27
N LEU A 150 8.89 -0.07 1.03
CA LEU A 150 10.19 -0.72 1.14
C LEU A 150 9.96 -2.21 1.34
N ASP A 151 10.71 -3.02 0.60
CA ASP A 151 10.75 -4.46 0.79
C ASP A 151 12.18 -4.95 0.95
N MET A 152 12.37 -5.91 1.84
CA MET A 152 13.68 -6.48 2.13
C MET A 152 13.56 -7.98 2.38
N GLY A 153 14.38 -8.75 1.68
CA GLY A 153 14.48 -10.18 1.90
C GLY A 153 15.92 -10.64 2.00
N ASN A 154 16.17 -11.69 2.77
CA ASN A 154 17.45 -12.36 2.79
C ASN A 154 17.28 -13.85 3.04
N SER A 155 18.18 -14.65 2.45
CA SER A 155 18.22 -16.10 2.68
C SER A 155 18.46 -16.45 4.14
N SER A 156 17.95 -17.57 4.60
CA SER A 156 18.17 -18.14 5.93
C SER A 156 18.11 -19.66 5.86
N PRO A 157 18.63 -20.38 6.88
CA PRO A 157 18.33 -21.79 7.02
C PRO A 157 16.81 -22.04 7.09
N ASN A 158 16.40 -23.25 6.74
CA ASN A 158 14.99 -23.67 6.89
C ASN A 158 14.51 -23.37 8.31
N PRO A 159 13.46 -22.56 8.49
CA PRO A 159 12.85 -22.36 9.79
C PRO A 159 12.12 -23.67 10.17
N LYS A 160 12.74 -24.43 11.05
CA LYS A 160 12.15 -25.68 11.59
C LYS A 160 11.11 -25.36 12.64
#